data_45bb55b47e686486142658bbe3b365fa
#
_entry.id   45bb55b47e686486142658bbe3b365fa
#
_cell.length_a   1.000
_cell.length_b   1.000
_cell.length_c   1.000
_cell.angle_alpha   90.00
_cell.angle_beta   90.00
_cell.angle_gamma   90.00
#
_symmetry.space_group_name_H-M   'P 1'
#
loop_
_entity.id
_entity.type
_entity.pdbx_description
1 polymer ?
#
loop_
_entity_poly.entity_id
_entity_poly.type
_entity_poly.pdbx_seq_one_letter_code
_entity_poly.pdbx_strand_id
1 'polypeptide(L)'
;MKPEIKEKITATNQKYLKKFLTEEAPVKLESQLEHMDWSYLDMIHNKEQQRGTFSPLAAMELSEIEANKDKYLATGLDAVKNGKVGAILLAGGQGTRLGFDKAKGMFNIGKTKELYIFEQLVANLMKVTNQTGTWVPLYVMTSEINDGMTREFFEEHDYFGYNKDYVKFFVQEMVPAVDFDGNLLMKSEDSLAMSPNGNGGWFKSLINAGLDKDLKDKGVEWLNVFAVDNVLQQIADPVFVGATIESGCVSGSKVVRKCDPYERVGAMCLENGKPSIVEYYELTPEMAEAKNENGSLQYGFGVILNYLFRVDKLMAIAEKSLPLHVVEKKVPYIDENGTEHKPETPNAYKFETLILDMVYMMDNSLPFEVDREKEFAPVKNATGTDSVETARALLEKNGIETVSYTHLTLPTKLEV
;
A
#
# COMPACT_ATOMS: atom_id res chain seq x y z
N MET A 1 -31.59 -16.24 -5.08
CA MET A 1 -30.23 -16.74 -4.77
C MET A 1 -29.93 -18.02 -5.54
N LYS A 2 -28.73 -18.12 -6.15
CA LYS A 2 -28.30 -19.29 -6.93
C LYS A 2 -28.20 -20.56 -6.06
N PRO A 3 -28.51 -21.75 -6.60
CA PRO A 3 -28.46 -23.02 -5.85
C PRO A 3 -27.11 -23.29 -5.20
N GLU A 4 -26.01 -23.00 -5.91
CA GLU A 4 -24.62 -23.18 -5.44
C GLU A 4 -24.30 -22.36 -4.19
N ILE A 5 -24.83 -21.12 -4.11
CA ILE A 5 -24.66 -20.25 -2.92
C ILE A 5 -25.45 -20.81 -1.75
N LYS A 6 -26.69 -21.29 -1.98
CA LYS A 6 -27.52 -21.93 -0.94
C LYS A 6 -26.85 -23.18 -0.36
N GLU A 7 -26.21 -23.98 -1.24
CA GLU A 7 -25.44 -25.14 -0.83
C GLU A 7 -24.26 -24.73 0.08
N LYS A 8 -23.49 -23.71 -0.30
CA LYS A 8 -22.38 -23.18 0.52
C LYS A 8 -22.85 -22.63 1.87
N ILE A 9 -23.94 -21.85 1.91
CA ILE A 9 -24.55 -21.36 3.16
C ILE A 9 -24.93 -22.53 4.06
N THR A 10 -25.49 -23.61 3.50
CA THR A 10 -25.88 -24.79 4.26
C THR A 10 -24.68 -25.57 4.75
N ALA A 11 -23.69 -25.82 3.88
CA ALA A 11 -22.47 -26.57 4.22
C ALA A 11 -21.65 -25.89 5.31
N THR A 12 -21.58 -24.54 5.29
CA THR A 12 -20.84 -23.74 6.27
C THR A 12 -21.72 -23.29 7.46
N ASN A 13 -22.98 -23.70 7.51
CA ASN A 13 -23.94 -23.43 8.59
C ASN A 13 -24.07 -21.94 8.96
N GLN A 14 -24.12 -21.03 7.96
CA GLN A 14 -24.10 -19.58 8.15
C GLN A 14 -25.34 -19.05 8.89
N LYS A 15 -25.21 -18.74 10.17
CA LYS A 15 -26.27 -18.35 11.09
C LYS A 15 -27.11 -17.17 10.57
N TYR A 16 -26.46 -16.09 10.16
CA TYR A 16 -27.12 -14.83 9.77
C TYR A 16 -27.74 -14.88 8.36
N LEU A 17 -27.40 -15.90 7.57
CA LEU A 17 -27.88 -16.05 6.20
C LEU A 17 -28.97 -17.11 6.03
N LYS A 18 -29.33 -17.86 7.09
CA LYS A 18 -30.30 -18.97 7.03
C LYS A 18 -31.64 -18.59 6.44
N LYS A 19 -32.15 -17.38 6.73
CA LYS A 19 -33.41 -16.90 6.20
C LYS A 19 -33.47 -16.90 4.67
N PHE A 20 -32.33 -16.63 4.02
CA PHE A 20 -32.24 -16.55 2.54
C PHE A 20 -32.16 -17.94 1.86
N LEU A 21 -32.16 -19.03 2.62
CA LEU A 21 -32.37 -20.37 2.03
C LEU A 21 -33.79 -20.54 1.51
N THR A 22 -34.78 -19.91 2.16
CA THR A 22 -36.22 -19.98 1.82
C THR A 22 -36.74 -18.66 1.28
N GLU A 23 -36.17 -17.52 1.64
CA GLU A 23 -36.56 -16.19 1.20
C GLU A 23 -35.73 -15.74 0.00
N GLU A 24 -36.20 -14.72 -0.72
CA GLU A 24 -35.45 -14.07 -1.80
C GLU A 24 -34.36 -13.19 -1.20
N ALA A 25 -33.11 -13.37 -1.65
CA ALA A 25 -32.00 -12.54 -1.18
C ALA A 25 -31.96 -11.22 -1.96
N PRO A 26 -31.62 -10.10 -1.29
CA PRO A 26 -31.35 -8.83 -1.97
C PRO A 26 -30.24 -8.99 -3.01
N VAL A 27 -30.38 -8.30 -4.15
CA VAL A 27 -29.45 -8.39 -5.29
C VAL A 27 -28.01 -8.11 -4.89
N LYS A 28 -27.80 -7.11 -4.03
CA LYS A 28 -26.46 -6.73 -3.55
C LYS A 28 -25.83 -7.84 -2.71
N LEU A 29 -26.59 -8.44 -1.79
CA LEU A 29 -26.13 -9.55 -0.96
C LEU A 29 -25.79 -10.78 -1.81
N GLU A 30 -26.66 -11.12 -2.77
CA GLU A 30 -26.42 -12.24 -3.67
C GLU A 30 -25.14 -12.03 -4.49
N SER A 31 -24.93 -10.83 -5.02
CA SER A 31 -23.72 -10.45 -5.74
C SER A 31 -22.46 -10.58 -4.86
N GLN A 32 -22.51 -10.14 -3.60
CA GLN A 32 -21.36 -10.27 -2.68
C GLN A 32 -21.05 -11.74 -2.41
N LEU A 33 -22.05 -12.58 -2.17
CA LEU A 33 -21.89 -14.02 -1.92
C LEU A 33 -21.40 -14.79 -3.15
N GLU A 34 -21.75 -14.33 -4.34
CA GLU A 34 -21.33 -14.93 -5.61
C GLU A 34 -19.84 -14.69 -5.88
N HIS A 35 -19.35 -13.48 -5.58
CA HIS A 35 -17.97 -13.08 -5.90
C HIS A 35 -16.98 -13.33 -4.76
N MET A 36 -17.44 -13.68 -3.56
CA MET A 36 -16.53 -13.96 -2.46
C MET A 36 -15.83 -15.32 -2.61
N ASP A 37 -14.60 -15.35 -2.13
CA ASP A 37 -13.86 -16.61 -1.97
C ASP A 37 -14.25 -17.27 -0.64
N TRP A 38 -15.01 -18.36 -0.72
CA TRP A 38 -15.50 -19.11 0.45
C TRP A 38 -14.38 -19.83 1.21
N SER A 39 -13.21 -20.03 0.60
CA SER A 39 -12.06 -20.67 1.26
C SER A 39 -11.51 -19.86 2.45
N TYR A 40 -11.84 -18.57 2.55
CA TYR A 40 -11.51 -17.75 3.71
C TYR A 40 -12.07 -18.31 5.02
N LEU A 41 -13.21 -18.99 4.97
CA LEU A 41 -13.81 -19.59 6.16
C LEU A 41 -12.98 -20.77 6.71
N ASP A 42 -12.28 -21.49 5.85
CA ASP A 42 -11.42 -22.61 6.25
C ASP A 42 -10.16 -22.13 6.97
N MET A 43 -9.74 -20.88 6.70
CA MET A 43 -8.51 -20.31 7.26
C MET A 43 -8.65 -19.84 8.70
N ILE A 44 -9.89 -19.68 9.20
CA ILE A 44 -10.16 -19.29 10.60
C ILE A 44 -9.56 -20.28 11.60
N HIS A 45 -9.51 -21.55 11.21
CA HIS A 45 -8.98 -22.63 12.04
C HIS A 45 -7.46 -22.77 11.95
N ASN A 46 -6.80 -22.11 10.98
CA ASN A 46 -5.35 -22.17 10.72
C ASN A 46 -4.69 -20.81 10.99
N LYS A 47 -4.96 -20.20 12.15
CA LYS A 47 -4.54 -18.83 12.49
C LYS A 47 -3.04 -18.60 12.60
N GLU A 48 -2.27 -19.63 12.90
CA GLU A 48 -0.83 -19.52 13.08
C GLU A 48 -0.10 -19.92 11.79
N GLN A 49 0.23 -18.93 10.98
CA GLN A 49 1.31 -19.12 10.02
C GLN A 49 2.61 -19.23 10.82
N GLN A 50 3.18 -20.44 10.91
CA GLN A 50 4.52 -20.59 11.46
C GLN A 50 5.51 -19.88 10.53
N ARG A 51 6.03 -18.76 11.03
CA ARG A 51 7.14 -18.06 10.36
C ARG A 51 8.38 -18.95 10.38
N GLY A 52 9.18 -18.81 9.34
CA GLY A 52 10.45 -19.51 9.22
C GLY A 52 11.55 -18.93 10.11
N THR A 53 12.76 -19.44 9.92
CA THR A 53 13.95 -18.88 10.58
C THR A 53 14.42 -17.63 9.85
N PHE A 54 14.52 -16.52 10.59
CA PHE A 54 15.02 -15.25 10.07
C PHE A 54 16.54 -15.18 10.11
N SER A 55 17.11 -14.55 9.09
CA SER A 55 18.53 -14.16 9.06
C SER A 55 18.69 -12.79 8.41
N PRO A 56 19.78 -12.04 8.74
CA PRO A 56 20.01 -10.72 8.17
C PRO A 56 20.15 -10.75 6.65
N LEU A 57 19.67 -9.69 5.99
CA LEU A 57 19.87 -9.45 4.56
C LEU A 57 20.60 -8.12 4.39
N ALA A 58 21.73 -8.16 3.67
CA ALA A 58 22.49 -6.94 3.35
C ALA A 58 21.73 -6.10 2.32
N ALA A 59 21.79 -4.78 2.47
CA ALA A 59 21.27 -3.84 1.49
C ALA A 59 22.40 -3.32 0.58
N MET A 60 22.05 -2.87 -0.62
CA MET A 60 22.88 -1.99 -1.42
C MET A 60 22.87 -0.62 -0.73
N GLU A 61 23.98 -0.27 -0.12
CA GLU A 61 24.12 0.94 0.72
C GLU A 61 24.35 2.20 -0.11
N LEU A 62 24.06 3.38 0.45
CA LEU A 62 24.21 4.69 -0.23
C LEU A 62 25.57 4.88 -0.89
N SER A 63 26.66 4.40 -0.25
CA SER A 63 28.02 4.49 -0.81
C SER A 63 28.21 3.67 -2.08
N GLU A 64 27.66 2.47 -2.13
CA GLU A 64 27.69 1.60 -3.30
C GLU A 64 26.80 2.17 -4.43
N ILE A 65 25.63 2.69 -4.06
CA ILE A 65 24.69 3.35 -4.99
C ILE A 65 25.38 4.55 -5.66
N GLU A 66 26.01 5.42 -4.87
CA GLU A 66 26.69 6.60 -5.41
C GLU A 66 27.89 6.24 -6.29
N ALA A 67 28.66 5.19 -5.92
CA ALA A 67 29.78 4.71 -6.72
C ALA A 67 29.38 4.16 -8.12
N ASN A 68 28.13 3.67 -8.25
CA ASN A 68 27.61 3.07 -9.48
C ASN A 68 26.46 3.87 -10.09
N LYS A 69 26.19 5.07 -9.60
CA LYS A 69 25.01 5.87 -9.90
C LYS A 69 24.81 6.11 -11.39
N ASP A 70 25.86 6.47 -12.11
CA ASP A 70 25.74 6.76 -13.56
C ASP A 70 25.30 5.53 -14.35
N LYS A 71 25.80 4.35 -13.97
CA LYS A 71 25.41 3.08 -14.59
C LYS A 71 23.93 2.77 -14.30
N TYR A 72 23.53 2.82 -13.02
CA TYR A 72 22.16 2.56 -12.63
C TYR A 72 21.18 3.57 -13.23
N LEU A 73 21.54 4.84 -13.21
CA LEU A 73 20.76 5.90 -13.83
C LEU A 73 20.56 5.66 -15.34
N ALA A 74 21.62 5.30 -16.07
CA ALA A 74 21.53 5.03 -17.51
C ALA A 74 20.57 3.88 -17.80
N THR A 75 20.70 2.74 -17.10
CA THR A 75 19.82 1.56 -17.26
C THR A 75 18.37 1.89 -16.90
N GLY A 76 18.15 2.60 -15.81
CA GLY A 76 16.79 2.98 -15.38
C GLY A 76 16.14 4.01 -16.29
N LEU A 77 16.88 5.01 -16.77
CA LEU A 77 16.37 5.97 -17.75
C LEU A 77 15.99 5.28 -19.07
N ASP A 78 16.77 4.30 -19.51
CA ASP A 78 16.44 3.51 -20.70
C ASP A 78 15.14 2.73 -20.49
N ALA A 79 14.98 2.09 -19.34
CA ALA A 79 13.75 1.36 -19.01
C ALA A 79 12.51 2.27 -19.00
N VAL A 80 12.61 3.48 -18.41
CA VAL A 80 11.50 4.45 -18.39
C VAL A 80 11.22 5.01 -19.79
N LYS A 81 12.24 5.40 -20.54
CA LYS A 81 12.09 5.94 -21.91
C LYS A 81 11.44 4.95 -22.87
N ASN A 82 11.71 3.66 -22.68
CA ASN A 82 11.08 2.60 -23.47
C ASN A 82 9.69 2.16 -22.95
N GLY A 83 9.09 2.89 -21.99
CA GLY A 83 7.76 2.62 -21.48
C GLY A 83 7.65 1.37 -20.60
N LYS A 84 8.77 0.80 -20.14
CA LYS A 84 8.81 -0.46 -19.40
C LYS A 84 8.43 -0.33 -17.93
N VAL A 85 8.26 0.88 -17.41
CA VAL A 85 7.99 1.15 -15.99
C VAL A 85 6.62 1.78 -15.81
N GLY A 86 5.81 1.21 -14.93
CA GLY A 86 4.55 1.76 -14.44
C GLY A 86 4.61 2.03 -12.93
N ALA A 87 3.67 2.83 -12.44
CA ALA A 87 3.58 3.26 -11.05
C ALA A 87 2.23 2.87 -10.45
N ILE A 88 2.22 2.27 -9.25
CA ILE A 88 1.01 1.88 -8.52
C ILE A 88 0.95 2.68 -7.22
N LEU A 89 -0.05 3.53 -7.10
CA LEU A 89 -0.34 4.27 -5.87
C LEU A 89 -1.39 3.54 -5.03
N LEU A 90 -1.02 3.08 -3.83
CA LEU A 90 -1.95 2.48 -2.87
C LEU A 90 -2.64 3.59 -2.06
N ALA A 91 -3.86 3.96 -2.45
CA ALA A 91 -4.60 5.11 -1.92
C ALA A 91 -6.00 4.76 -1.35
N GLY A 92 -6.24 3.49 -0.98
CA GLY A 92 -7.51 3.06 -0.39
C GLY A 92 -7.78 3.59 1.03
N GLY A 93 -6.76 4.14 1.70
CA GLY A 93 -6.84 4.62 3.08
C GLY A 93 -7.54 5.98 3.23
N GLN A 94 -8.22 6.14 4.39
CA GLN A 94 -8.82 7.42 4.80
C GLN A 94 -7.92 8.20 5.76
N GLY A 95 -8.17 9.51 5.90
CA GLY A 95 -7.42 10.41 6.76
C GLY A 95 -7.87 10.44 8.23
N THR A 96 -8.60 9.43 8.71
CA THR A 96 -9.25 9.46 10.04
C THR A 96 -8.30 9.76 11.20
N ARG A 97 -7.07 9.23 11.18
CA ARG A 97 -6.03 9.54 12.16
C ARG A 97 -5.51 10.98 12.10
N LEU A 98 -5.80 11.68 10.99
CA LEU A 98 -5.48 13.10 10.79
C LEU A 98 -6.66 14.00 11.17
N GLY A 99 -7.78 13.43 11.66
CA GLY A 99 -9.03 14.17 11.86
C GLY A 99 -9.70 14.57 10.53
N PHE A 100 -9.48 13.81 9.47
CA PHE A 100 -9.95 14.11 8.12
C PHE A 100 -10.78 12.95 7.56
N ASP A 101 -12.04 13.22 7.23
CA ASP A 101 -13.04 12.19 6.89
C ASP A 101 -13.05 11.78 5.40
N LYS A 102 -12.07 12.25 4.61
CA LYS A 102 -11.94 11.96 3.19
C LYS A 102 -10.74 11.05 2.91
N ALA A 103 -10.52 10.72 1.64
CA ALA A 103 -9.34 10.00 1.20
C ALA A 103 -8.07 10.71 1.67
N LYS A 104 -7.11 9.97 2.24
CA LYS A 104 -5.88 10.54 2.81
C LYS A 104 -5.11 11.42 1.81
N GLY A 105 -5.07 11.02 0.53
CA GLY A 105 -4.40 11.77 -0.51
C GLY A 105 -4.94 13.19 -0.77
N MET A 106 -6.20 13.45 -0.38
CA MET A 106 -6.83 14.77 -0.46
C MET A 106 -6.46 15.70 0.71
N PHE A 107 -5.70 15.19 1.70
CA PHE A 107 -5.31 16.01 2.86
C PHE A 107 -4.34 17.10 2.43
N ASN A 108 -4.62 18.34 2.86
CA ASN A 108 -3.75 19.48 2.62
C ASN A 108 -2.58 19.50 3.61
N ILE A 109 -1.37 19.21 3.11
CA ILE A 109 -0.13 19.25 3.88
C ILE A 109 0.57 20.61 3.81
N GLY A 110 0.06 21.57 3.06
CA GLY A 110 0.56 22.94 3.03
C GLY A 110 0.28 23.70 4.35
N LYS A 111 1.01 24.78 4.58
CA LYS A 111 0.79 25.70 5.73
C LYS A 111 -0.13 26.86 5.32
N THR A 112 0.36 27.73 4.45
CA THR A 112 -0.38 28.87 3.89
C THR A 112 -0.57 28.75 2.38
N LYS A 113 0.13 27.83 1.75
CA LYS A 113 -0.09 27.39 0.36
C LYS A 113 -0.86 26.09 0.39
N GLU A 114 -1.86 25.95 -0.44
CA GLU A 114 -2.47 24.64 -0.66
C GLU A 114 -1.46 23.70 -1.30
N LEU A 115 -1.30 22.52 -0.72
CA LEU A 115 -0.47 21.44 -1.23
C LEU A 115 -1.09 20.11 -0.76
N TYR A 116 -1.68 19.38 -1.65
CA TYR A 116 -2.32 18.12 -1.33
C TYR A 116 -1.33 16.95 -1.40
N ILE A 117 -1.56 15.89 -0.63
CA ILE A 117 -0.70 14.68 -0.68
C ILE A 117 -0.68 14.11 -2.11
N PHE A 118 -1.83 14.01 -2.79
CA PHE A 118 -1.89 13.55 -4.18
C PHE A 118 -1.07 14.45 -5.12
N GLU A 119 -1.20 15.77 -4.98
CA GLU A 119 -0.44 16.73 -5.77
C GLU A 119 1.07 16.52 -5.60
N GLN A 120 1.54 16.36 -4.35
CA GLN A 120 2.96 16.14 -4.08
C GLN A 120 3.46 14.81 -4.66
N LEU A 121 2.69 13.74 -4.58
CA LEU A 121 3.06 12.44 -5.16
C LEU A 121 3.09 12.49 -6.69
N VAL A 122 2.10 13.13 -7.31
CA VAL A 122 2.09 13.34 -8.76
C VAL A 122 3.30 14.21 -9.18
N ALA A 123 3.62 15.26 -8.42
CA ALA A 123 4.81 16.07 -8.67
C ALA A 123 6.12 15.28 -8.60
N ASN A 124 6.21 14.32 -7.65
CA ASN A 124 7.38 13.43 -7.55
C ASN A 124 7.50 12.51 -8.78
N LEU A 125 6.39 11.96 -9.28
CA LEU A 125 6.38 11.16 -10.51
C LEU A 125 6.67 12.03 -11.76
N MET A 126 6.16 13.26 -11.79
CA MET A 126 6.38 14.21 -12.89
C MET A 126 7.88 14.52 -13.10
N LYS A 127 8.70 14.48 -12.04
CA LYS A 127 10.17 14.65 -12.17
C LYS A 127 10.78 13.66 -13.14
N VAL A 128 10.39 12.39 -13.05
CA VAL A 128 10.87 11.32 -13.93
C VAL A 128 10.33 11.50 -15.35
N THR A 129 9.04 11.83 -15.49
CA THR A 129 8.41 12.13 -16.78
C THR A 129 9.13 13.28 -17.49
N ASN A 130 9.43 14.37 -16.76
CA ASN A 130 10.15 15.51 -17.32
C ASN A 130 11.60 15.17 -17.71
N GLN A 131 12.27 14.31 -16.95
CA GLN A 131 13.64 13.88 -17.22
C GLN A 131 13.73 12.98 -18.46
N THR A 132 12.71 12.15 -18.68
CA THR A 132 12.72 11.15 -19.76
C THR A 132 11.98 11.58 -21.01
N GLY A 133 11.04 12.52 -20.88
CA GLY A 133 10.07 12.88 -21.92
C GLY A 133 8.97 11.81 -22.13
N THR A 134 8.89 10.80 -21.25
CA THR A 134 7.96 9.68 -21.37
C THR A 134 7.00 9.68 -20.18
N TRP A 135 5.70 9.59 -20.46
CA TRP A 135 4.68 9.45 -19.42
C TRP A 135 4.73 8.05 -18.80
N VAL A 136 4.91 7.98 -17.50
CA VAL A 136 4.85 6.72 -16.73
C VAL A 136 3.37 6.42 -16.42
N PRO A 137 2.81 5.27 -16.81
CA PRO A 137 1.45 4.92 -16.44
C PRO A 137 1.27 4.90 -14.93
N LEU A 138 0.29 5.64 -14.41
CA LEU A 138 -0.07 5.71 -12.99
C LEU A 138 -1.39 4.99 -12.75
N TYR A 139 -1.37 3.95 -11.94
CA TYR A 139 -2.55 3.20 -11.52
C TYR A 139 -2.81 3.50 -10.04
N VAL A 140 -3.98 4.07 -9.75
CA VAL A 140 -4.37 4.50 -8.40
C VAL A 140 -5.35 3.49 -7.82
N MET A 141 -4.92 2.75 -6.81
CA MET A 141 -5.80 1.86 -6.06
C MET A 141 -6.59 2.66 -5.02
N THR A 142 -7.88 2.65 -5.15
CA THR A 142 -8.84 3.27 -4.22
C THR A 142 -9.57 2.20 -3.39
N SER A 143 -10.49 2.61 -2.55
CA SER A 143 -11.43 1.72 -1.86
C SER A 143 -12.87 2.07 -2.26
N GLU A 144 -13.82 1.17 -2.04
CA GLU A 144 -15.25 1.44 -2.30
C GLU A 144 -15.74 2.76 -1.68
N ILE A 145 -15.17 3.11 -0.52
CA ILE A 145 -15.58 4.31 0.22
C ILE A 145 -15.04 5.59 -0.41
N ASN A 146 -13.83 5.54 -1.00
CA ASN A 146 -13.14 6.75 -1.44
C ASN A 146 -12.93 6.85 -2.97
N ASP A 147 -13.36 5.85 -3.76
CA ASP A 147 -13.13 5.83 -5.21
C ASP A 147 -13.76 7.04 -5.91
N GLY A 148 -15.06 7.27 -5.70
CA GLY A 148 -15.78 8.38 -6.33
C GLY A 148 -15.14 9.73 -6.01
N MET A 149 -14.93 10.02 -4.71
CA MET A 149 -14.34 11.28 -4.28
C MET A 149 -12.89 11.45 -4.75
N THR A 150 -12.14 10.36 -4.87
CA THR A 150 -10.75 10.43 -5.35
C THR A 150 -10.69 10.76 -6.85
N ARG A 151 -11.54 10.14 -7.66
CA ARG A 151 -11.64 10.43 -9.11
C ARG A 151 -12.06 11.87 -9.36
N GLU A 152 -13.13 12.33 -8.68
CA GLU A 152 -13.62 13.70 -8.75
C GLU A 152 -12.53 14.70 -8.37
N PHE A 153 -11.79 14.43 -7.30
CA PHE A 153 -10.69 15.27 -6.85
C PHE A 153 -9.55 15.38 -7.87
N PHE A 154 -9.20 14.29 -8.54
CA PHE A 154 -8.22 14.34 -9.63
C PHE A 154 -8.74 15.15 -10.82
N GLU A 155 -10.02 15.02 -11.18
CA GLU A 155 -10.65 15.78 -12.26
C GLU A 155 -10.72 17.27 -11.94
N GLU A 156 -11.16 17.65 -10.73
CA GLU A 156 -11.25 19.03 -10.25
C GLU A 156 -9.88 19.75 -10.25
N HIS A 157 -8.79 19.00 -10.05
CA HIS A 157 -7.43 19.53 -10.04
C HIS A 157 -6.65 19.27 -11.35
N ASP A 158 -7.38 18.98 -12.45
CA ASP A 158 -6.77 18.69 -13.76
C ASP A 158 -5.62 17.69 -13.67
N TYR A 159 -5.83 16.61 -12.90
CA TYR A 159 -4.84 15.56 -12.65
C TYR A 159 -3.48 16.10 -12.15
N PHE A 160 -3.47 17.27 -11.51
CA PHE A 160 -2.25 17.98 -11.05
C PHE A 160 -1.24 18.21 -12.18
N GLY A 161 -1.73 18.44 -13.41
CA GLY A 161 -0.92 18.60 -14.62
C GLY A 161 -0.36 17.31 -15.20
N TYR A 162 -0.72 16.14 -14.65
CA TYR A 162 -0.35 14.86 -15.25
C TYR A 162 -1.28 14.51 -16.42
N ASN A 163 -0.76 13.78 -17.42
CA ASN A 163 -1.58 13.37 -18.55
C ASN A 163 -2.64 12.36 -18.10
N LYS A 164 -3.92 12.76 -18.16
CA LYS A 164 -5.07 11.96 -17.72
C LYS A 164 -5.19 10.60 -18.43
N ASP A 165 -4.72 10.47 -19.66
CA ASP A 165 -4.78 9.22 -20.43
C ASP A 165 -3.83 8.15 -19.85
N TYR A 166 -2.84 8.59 -19.04
CA TYR A 166 -1.90 7.74 -18.31
C TYR A 166 -2.29 7.50 -16.86
N VAL A 167 -3.43 8.03 -16.39
CA VAL A 167 -3.94 7.77 -15.02
C VAL A 167 -5.14 6.83 -15.11
N LYS A 168 -5.06 5.71 -14.40
CA LYS A 168 -6.15 4.73 -14.27
C LYS A 168 -6.46 4.49 -12.81
N PHE A 169 -7.73 4.27 -12.49
CA PHE A 169 -8.18 3.97 -11.14
C PHE A 169 -8.76 2.57 -11.08
N PHE A 170 -8.52 1.89 -9.97
CA PHE A 170 -9.14 0.61 -9.69
C PHE A 170 -9.46 0.50 -8.20
N VAL A 171 -10.49 -0.26 -7.88
CA VAL A 171 -10.95 -0.40 -6.49
C VAL A 171 -10.32 -1.64 -5.87
N GLN A 172 -9.83 -1.47 -4.65
CA GLN A 172 -9.32 -2.56 -3.81
C GLN A 172 -10.42 -3.60 -3.56
N GLU A 173 -10.06 -4.87 -3.66
CA GLU A 173 -10.95 -5.98 -3.35
C GLU A 173 -11.38 -5.95 -1.89
N MET A 174 -12.63 -6.30 -1.64
CA MET A 174 -13.23 -6.36 -0.32
C MET A 174 -13.48 -7.82 0.08
N VAL A 175 -13.30 -8.12 1.35
CA VAL A 175 -13.57 -9.44 1.93
C VAL A 175 -14.55 -9.31 3.10
N PRO A 176 -15.45 -10.29 3.31
CA PRO A 176 -16.39 -10.24 4.41
C PRO A 176 -15.70 -10.49 5.74
N ALA A 177 -16.16 -9.81 6.80
CA ALA A 177 -15.82 -10.14 8.16
C ALA A 177 -16.67 -11.31 8.65
N VAL A 178 -16.10 -12.14 9.53
CA VAL A 178 -16.79 -13.29 10.14
C VAL A 178 -16.71 -13.19 11.66
N ASP A 179 -17.72 -13.71 12.34
CA ASP A 179 -17.65 -13.85 13.80
C ASP A 179 -16.64 -14.94 14.21
N PHE A 180 -16.43 -15.11 15.50
CA PHE A 180 -15.47 -16.10 16.02
C PHE A 180 -15.87 -17.57 15.78
N ASP A 181 -17.13 -17.80 15.40
CA ASP A 181 -17.67 -19.11 15.02
C ASP A 181 -17.63 -19.35 13.51
N GLY A 182 -17.15 -18.36 12.72
CA GLY A 182 -17.03 -18.44 11.26
C GLY A 182 -18.29 -18.03 10.49
N ASN A 183 -19.25 -17.36 11.13
CA ASN A 183 -20.42 -16.86 10.44
C ASN A 183 -20.13 -15.51 9.77
N LEU A 184 -20.50 -15.36 8.52
CA LEU A 184 -20.44 -14.11 7.77
C LEU A 184 -21.32 -13.05 8.45
N LEU A 185 -20.72 -11.92 8.84
CA LEU A 185 -21.47 -10.85 9.48
C LEU A 185 -22.23 -9.99 8.44
N MET A 186 -23.46 -9.64 8.77
CA MET A 186 -24.27 -8.74 7.98
C MET A 186 -24.06 -7.29 8.45
N LYS A 187 -23.84 -6.37 7.50
CA LYS A 187 -23.80 -4.92 7.77
C LYS A 187 -25.20 -4.32 7.82
N SER A 188 -26.07 -4.81 6.95
CA SER A 188 -27.44 -4.40 6.76
C SER A 188 -28.25 -5.61 6.25
N GLU A 189 -29.56 -5.48 6.09
CA GLU A 189 -30.39 -6.56 5.56
C GLU A 189 -30.03 -6.98 4.12
N ASP A 190 -29.35 -6.11 3.38
CA ASP A 190 -29.00 -6.29 1.97
C ASP A 190 -27.49 -6.47 1.73
N SER A 191 -26.66 -6.49 2.76
CA SER A 191 -25.19 -6.53 2.55
C SER A 191 -24.41 -7.17 3.70
N LEU A 192 -23.30 -7.81 3.34
CA LEU A 192 -22.28 -8.29 4.27
C LEU A 192 -21.46 -7.14 4.89
N ALA A 193 -20.91 -7.39 6.06
CA ALA A 193 -19.91 -6.50 6.68
C ALA A 193 -18.57 -6.72 5.99
N MET A 194 -18.31 -5.96 4.92
CA MET A 194 -17.10 -6.05 4.11
C MET A 194 -15.98 -5.17 4.65
N SER A 195 -14.75 -5.58 4.46
CA SER A 195 -13.55 -4.76 4.72
C SER A 195 -12.51 -4.95 3.61
N PRO A 196 -11.61 -3.97 3.39
CA PRO A 196 -10.50 -4.14 2.47
C PRO A 196 -9.67 -5.39 2.83
N ASN A 197 -9.23 -6.13 1.81
CA ASN A 197 -8.45 -7.37 1.98
C ASN A 197 -6.95 -7.11 2.23
N GLY A 198 -6.57 -5.92 2.68
CA GLY A 198 -5.18 -5.54 2.90
C GLY A 198 -4.47 -5.01 1.64
N ASN A 199 -3.26 -4.52 1.81
CA ASN A 199 -2.50 -3.92 0.71
C ASN A 199 -1.80 -4.95 -0.20
N GLY A 200 -1.77 -6.24 0.15
CA GLY A 200 -1.20 -7.29 -0.70
C GLY A 200 -2.10 -7.67 -1.88
N GLY A 201 -3.41 -7.47 -1.76
CA GLY A 201 -4.38 -7.79 -2.82
C GLY A 201 -4.40 -6.83 -4.01
N TRP A 202 -3.51 -5.82 -4.04
CA TRP A 202 -3.52 -4.77 -5.06
C TRP A 202 -3.40 -5.31 -6.50
N PHE A 203 -2.54 -6.31 -6.72
CA PHE A 203 -2.31 -6.81 -8.07
C PHE A 203 -3.50 -7.64 -8.58
N LYS A 204 -4.12 -8.44 -7.72
CA LYS A 204 -5.36 -9.17 -8.03
C LYS A 204 -6.50 -8.19 -8.33
N SER A 205 -6.61 -7.12 -7.54
CA SER A 205 -7.59 -6.04 -7.77
C SER A 205 -7.38 -5.33 -9.12
N LEU A 206 -6.12 -5.11 -9.51
CA LEU A 206 -5.75 -4.54 -10.81
C LEU A 206 -6.16 -5.47 -11.96
N ILE A 207 -5.91 -6.79 -11.84
CA ILE A 207 -6.33 -7.80 -12.83
C ILE A 207 -7.86 -7.84 -12.93
N ASN A 208 -8.56 -7.87 -11.79
CA ASN A 208 -10.03 -7.90 -11.76
C ASN A 208 -10.65 -6.66 -12.43
N ALA A 209 -9.95 -5.53 -12.39
CA ALA A 209 -10.32 -4.32 -13.11
C ALA A 209 -9.97 -4.37 -14.63
N GLY A 210 -9.34 -5.44 -15.12
CA GLY A 210 -8.93 -5.61 -16.52
C GLY A 210 -7.75 -4.75 -16.93
N LEU A 211 -7.00 -4.20 -15.98
CA LEU A 211 -5.85 -3.30 -16.23
C LEU A 211 -4.55 -4.05 -16.55
N ASP A 212 -4.50 -5.36 -16.36
CA ASP A 212 -3.44 -6.23 -16.86
C ASP A 212 -3.26 -6.13 -18.38
N LYS A 213 -4.36 -5.92 -19.11
CA LYS A 213 -4.32 -5.66 -20.56
C LYS A 213 -3.65 -4.33 -20.87
N ASP A 214 -3.96 -3.27 -20.11
CA ASP A 214 -3.33 -1.96 -20.28
C ASP A 214 -1.82 -2.02 -20.00
N LEU A 215 -1.39 -2.79 -18.99
CA LEU A 215 0.04 -3.05 -18.76
C LEU A 215 0.70 -3.71 -19.97
N LYS A 216 0.07 -4.75 -20.51
CA LYS A 216 0.58 -5.48 -21.67
C LYS A 216 0.63 -4.61 -22.92
N ASP A 217 -0.44 -3.86 -23.20
CA ASP A 217 -0.55 -3.01 -24.38
C ASP A 217 0.49 -1.88 -24.37
N LYS A 218 0.84 -1.38 -23.17
CA LYS A 218 1.90 -0.39 -22.97
C LYS A 218 3.30 -0.96 -22.87
N GLY A 219 3.45 -2.29 -22.82
CA GLY A 219 4.75 -2.96 -22.68
C GLY A 219 5.41 -2.77 -21.31
N VAL A 220 4.61 -2.56 -20.24
CA VAL A 220 5.11 -2.40 -18.88
C VAL A 220 5.69 -3.72 -18.36
N GLU A 221 6.97 -3.71 -18.02
CA GLU A 221 7.70 -4.85 -17.48
C GLU A 221 7.92 -4.76 -15.96
N TRP A 222 7.91 -3.54 -15.41
CA TRP A 222 8.18 -3.25 -14.00
C TRP A 222 7.11 -2.35 -13.42
N LEU A 223 6.68 -2.64 -12.18
CA LEU A 223 5.74 -1.82 -11.45
C LEU A 223 6.36 -1.32 -10.15
N ASN A 224 6.47 -0.01 -10.02
CA ASN A 224 6.84 0.65 -8.76
C ASN A 224 5.60 0.86 -7.91
N VAL A 225 5.50 0.16 -6.79
CA VAL A 225 4.34 0.17 -5.88
C VAL A 225 4.68 0.98 -4.64
N PHE A 226 3.83 1.95 -4.30
CA PHE A 226 4.11 2.86 -3.20
C PHE A 226 2.82 3.30 -2.48
N ALA A 227 2.98 3.71 -1.20
CA ALA A 227 1.86 4.14 -0.37
C ALA A 227 1.60 5.65 -0.47
N VAL A 228 0.34 6.04 -0.28
CA VAL A 228 -0.12 7.43 -0.29
C VAL A 228 0.44 8.28 0.86
N ASP A 229 0.91 7.68 1.92
CA ASP A 229 1.29 8.40 3.14
C ASP A 229 2.71 8.99 3.12
N ASN A 230 3.63 8.50 2.31
CA ASN A 230 4.99 9.03 2.24
C ASN A 230 5.13 10.09 1.14
N VAL A 231 5.15 11.36 1.52
CA VAL A 231 5.10 12.49 0.58
C VAL A 231 6.43 12.86 -0.08
N LEU A 232 7.57 12.35 0.43
CA LEU A 232 8.91 12.64 -0.15
C LEU A 232 9.42 11.55 -1.08
N GLN A 233 8.81 10.36 -1.07
CA GLN A 233 9.34 9.23 -1.85
C GLN A 233 9.52 9.57 -3.32
N GLN A 234 10.62 9.13 -3.90
CA GLN A 234 10.83 9.17 -5.33
C GLN A 234 10.14 7.97 -5.97
N ILE A 235 9.34 8.26 -7.00
CA ILE A 235 8.49 7.29 -7.69
C ILE A 235 9.07 7.01 -9.06
N ALA A 236 9.08 5.73 -9.48
CA ALA A 236 9.72 5.28 -10.71
C ALA A 236 11.18 5.78 -10.84
N ASP A 237 11.87 5.90 -9.70
CA ASP A 237 13.23 6.42 -9.58
C ASP A 237 14.18 5.64 -10.50
N PRO A 238 14.79 6.28 -11.52
CA PRO A 238 15.63 5.59 -12.47
C PRO A 238 16.85 4.91 -11.84
N VAL A 239 17.40 5.45 -10.75
CA VAL A 239 18.56 4.83 -10.09
C VAL A 239 18.14 3.53 -9.40
N PHE A 240 16.99 3.52 -8.72
CA PHE A 240 16.43 2.32 -8.09
C PHE A 240 16.02 1.26 -9.12
N VAL A 241 15.33 1.68 -10.19
CA VAL A 241 14.95 0.79 -11.30
C VAL A 241 16.19 0.17 -11.92
N GLY A 242 17.18 0.99 -12.27
CA GLY A 242 18.41 0.50 -12.90
C GLY A 242 19.24 -0.39 -11.99
N ALA A 243 19.37 -0.05 -10.70
CA ALA A 243 20.06 -0.89 -9.73
C ALA A 243 19.40 -2.27 -9.58
N THR A 244 18.07 -2.32 -9.55
CA THR A 244 17.33 -3.58 -9.48
C THR A 244 17.52 -4.44 -10.74
N ILE A 245 17.50 -3.83 -11.93
CA ILE A 245 17.76 -4.52 -13.20
C ILE A 245 19.21 -5.05 -13.25
N GLU A 246 20.18 -4.19 -12.93
CA GLU A 246 21.61 -4.53 -12.98
C GLU A 246 22.02 -5.60 -11.95
N SER A 247 21.34 -5.67 -10.82
CA SER A 247 21.54 -6.73 -9.82
C SER A 247 20.97 -8.09 -10.23
N GLY A 248 20.18 -8.14 -11.31
CA GLY A 248 19.47 -9.36 -11.74
C GLY A 248 18.31 -9.73 -10.80
N CYS A 249 17.90 -8.83 -9.91
CA CYS A 249 16.78 -9.06 -9.02
C CYS A 249 15.44 -8.87 -9.76
N VAL A 250 14.45 -9.67 -9.37
CA VAL A 250 13.08 -9.59 -9.91
C VAL A 250 12.17 -8.69 -9.08
N SER A 251 12.66 -8.28 -7.93
CA SER A 251 12.04 -7.24 -7.10
C SER A 251 13.08 -6.38 -6.41
N GLY A 252 12.67 -5.21 -5.98
CA GLY A 252 13.46 -4.30 -5.15
C GLY A 252 12.59 -3.68 -4.07
N SER A 253 13.20 -3.29 -2.96
CA SER A 253 12.55 -2.62 -1.85
C SER A 253 13.40 -1.43 -1.43
N LYS A 254 12.84 -0.21 -1.49
CA LYS A 254 13.49 0.94 -0.86
C LYS A 254 13.47 0.78 0.64
N VAL A 255 14.62 0.99 1.27
CA VAL A 255 14.80 0.85 2.72
C VAL A 255 15.52 2.05 3.30
N VAL A 256 15.26 2.34 4.57
CA VAL A 256 15.98 3.35 5.35
C VAL A 256 16.68 2.70 6.53
N ARG A 257 17.83 3.25 6.95
CA ARG A 257 18.43 2.82 8.21
C ARG A 257 17.52 3.15 9.38
N LYS A 258 17.29 2.16 10.24
CA LYS A 258 16.55 2.35 11.48
C LYS A 258 17.29 3.35 12.37
N CYS A 259 16.52 4.25 12.99
CA CYS A 259 17.05 5.23 13.94
C CYS A 259 17.45 4.59 15.27
N ASP A 260 16.75 3.53 15.65
CA ASP A 260 17.02 2.73 16.86
C ASP A 260 16.57 1.28 16.64
N PRO A 261 17.03 0.32 17.49
CA PRO A 261 16.70 -1.09 17.37
C PRO A 261 15.19 -1.40 17.38
N TYR A 262 14.41 -0.60 18.11
CA TYR A 262 12.98 -0.81 18.36
C TYR A 262 12.09 0.10 17.52
N GLU A 263 12.62 0.75 16.50
CA GLU A 263 11.82 1.53 15.55
C GLU A 263 10.70 0.67 14.94
N ARG A 264 9.48 1.20 14.94
CA ARG A 264 8.27 0.49 14.50
C ARG A 264 8.12 0.45 12.98
N VAL A 265 9.10 -0.19 12.33
CA VAL A 265 9.11 -0.46 10.89
C VAL A 265 9.47 -1.92 10.65
N GLY A 266 8.88 -2.55 9.64
CA GLY A 266 9.28 -3.89 9.21
C GLY A 266 10.71 -3.86 8.67
N ALA A 267 11.53 -4.84 9.02
CA ALA A 267 12.93 -4.92 8.58
C ALA A 267 13.09 -5.94 7.45
N MET A 268 13.82 -5.55 6.39
CA MET A 268 14.23 -6.51 5.34
C MET A 268 15.14 -7.58 5.93
N CYS A 269 14.84 -8.83 5.60
CA CYS A 269 15.58 -10.00 6.07
C CYS A 269 15.47 -11.15 5.07
N LEU A 270 16.10 -12.27 5.40
CA LEU A 270 15.81 -13.56 4.80
C LEU A 270 14.96 -14.39 5.77
N GLU A 271 13.98 -15.10 5.25
CA GLU A 271 13.21 -16.12 5.94
C GLU A 271 13.39 -17.45 5.22
N ASN A 272 13.99 -18.44 5.89
CA ASN A 272 14.40 -19.69 5.27
C ASN A 272 15.23 -19.50 3.98
N GLY A 273 16.08 -18.47 3.95
CA GLY A 273 16.93 -18.12 2.82
C GLY A 273 16.25 -17.38 1.67
N LYS A 274 14.98 -17.01 1.80
CA LYS A 274 14.24 -16.19 0.82
C LYS A 274 14.06 -14.76 1.32
N PRO A 275 14.00 -13.76 0.42
CA PRO A 275 13.69 -12.38 0.80
C PRO A 275 12.38 -12.31 1.59
N SER A 276 12.38 -11.63 2.70
CA SER A 276 11.21 -11.45 3.55
C SER A 276 11.31 -10.14 4.32
N ILE A 277 10.25 -9.82 5.03
CA ILE A 277 10.18 -8.69 5.94
C ILE A 277 9.72 -9.26 7.29
N VAL A 278 10.50 -8.99 8.34
CA VAL A 278 10.11 -9.28 9.71
C VAL A 278 9.54 -8.01 10.32
N GLU A 279 8.32 -8.10 10.82
CA GLU A 279 7.67 -6.97 11.46
C GLU A 279 8.29 -6.66 12.83
N TYR A 280 8.25 -5.41 13.24
CA TYR A 280 8.89 -4.94 14.48
C TYR A 280 8.41 -5.67 15.74
N TYR A 281 7.18 -6.20 15.74
CA TYR A 281 6.62 -6.98 16.85
C TYR A 281 6.99 -8.46 16.79
N GLU A 282 7.58 -8.95 15.70
CA GLU A 282 8.11 -10.30 15.53
C GLU A 282 9.60 -10.38 15.90
N LEU A 283 10.31 -9.23 15.92
CA LEU A 283 11.72 -9.17 16.30
C LEU A 283 11.85 -9.46 17.80
N THR A 284 12.64 -10.49 18.14
CA THR A 284 13.05 -10.67 19.53
C THR A 284 14.03 -9.57 19.95
N PRO A 285 14.20 -9.26 21.25
CA PRO A 285 15.19 -8.30 21.71
C PRO A 285 16.60 -8.60 21.20
N GLU A 286 17.00 -9.87 21.17
CA GLU A 286 18.30 -10.33 20.67
C GLU A 286 18.47 -10.01 19.19
N MET A 287 17.43 -10.22 18.37
CA MET A 287 17.45 -9.87 16.94
C MET A 287 17.47 -8.38 16.74
N ALA A 288 16.66 -7.62 17.50
CA ALA A 288 16.57 -6.17 17.36
C ALA A 288 17.91 -5.49 17.67
N GLU A 289 18.64 -5.96 18.67
CA GLU A 289 19.92 -5.39 19.15
C GLU A 289 21.16 -6.01 18.49
N ALA A 290 20.98 -7.08 17.69
CA ALA A 290 22.08 -7.77 17.02
C ALA A 290 22.85 -6.81 16.09
N LYS A 291 24.18 -6.83 16.19
CA LYS A 291 25.08 -5.95 15.43
C LYS A 291 26.03 -6.73 14.54
N ASN A 292 26.36 -6.14 13.42
CA ASN A 292 27.45 -6.55 12.55
C ASN A 292 28.81 -6.16 13.18
N GLU A 293 29.91 -6.66 12.61
CA GLU A 293 31.27 -6.33 13.04
C GLU A 293 31.56 -4.82 13.01
N ASN A 294 30.96 -4.08 12.10
CA ASN A 294 31.07 -2.64 11.98
C ASN A 294 30.18 -1.84 12.97
N GLY A 295 29.45 -2.53 13.85
CA GLY A 295 28.53 -1.94 14.84
C GLY A 295 27.15 -1.54 14.32
N SER A 296 26.85 -1.70 13.04
CA SER A 296 25.51 -1.47 12.49
C SER A 296 24.55 -2.60 12.90
N LEU A 297 23.24 -2.30 12.97
CA LEU A 297 22.23 -3.30 13.29
C LEU A 297 22.12 -4.34 12.16
N GLN A 298 22.01 -5.63 12.51
CA GLN A 298 21.82 -6.72 11.55
C GLN A 298 20.46 -6.65 10.85
N TYR A 299 19.40 -6.28 11.57
CA TYR A 299 18.06 -6.03 11.03
C TYR A 299 17.81 -4.52 10.94
N GLY A 300 18.80 -3.78 10.42
CA GLY A 300 18.86 -2.34 10.46
C GLY A 300 18.20 -1.60 9.29
N PHE A 301 17.68 -2.32 8.28
CA PHE A 301 17.07 -1.72 7.09
C PHE A 301 15.55 -1.84 7.12
N GLY A 302 14.88 -0.74 7.49
CA GLY A 302 13.43 -0.65 7.55
C GLY A 302 12.79 -0.38 6.20
N VAL A 303 11.72 -1.08 5.86
CA VAL A 303 10.98 -0.88 4.61
C VAL A 303 10.09 0.35 4.69
N ILE A 304 9.95 1.09 3.59
CA ILE A 304 9.18 2.34 3.52
C ILE A 304 7.94 2.23 2.61
N LEU A 305 7.53 1.00 2.29
CA LEU A 305 6.44 0.70 1.36
C LEU A 305 6.62 1.39 0.00
N ASN A 306 7.82 1.19 -0.57
CA ASN A 306 8.14 1.56 -1.94
C ASN A 306 8.92 0.39 -2.55
N TYR A 307 8.22 -0.38 -3.39
CA TYR A 307 8.71 -1.62 -3.97
C TYR A 307 8.75 -1.52 -5.49
N LEU A 308 9.64 -2.30 -6.09
CA LEU A 308 9.67 -2.53 -7.53
C LEU A 308 9.48 -4.03 -7.79
N PHE A 309 8.54 -4.38 -8.66
CA PHE A 309 8.25 -5.77 -8.99
C PHE A 309 8.25 -5.98 -10.50
N ARG A 310 8.79 -7.11 -10.94
CA ARG A 310 8.72 -7.52 -12.33
C ARG A 310 7.35 -8.11 -12.64
N VAL A 311 6.69 -7.62 -13.71
CA VAL A 311 5.28 -7.94 -14.03
C VAL A 311 5.07 -9.44 -14.31
N ASP A 312 5.98 -10.12 -15.01
CA ASP A 312 5.88 -11.56 -15.27
C ASP A 312 5.89 -12.40 -13.98
N LYS A 313 6.64 -11.94 -12.95
CA LYS A 313 6.67 -12.58 -11.63
C LYS A 313 5.39 -12.30 -10.84
N LEU A 314 4.85 -11.09 -10.94
CA LEU A 314 3.55 -10.76 -10.36
C LEU A 314 2.43 -11.61 -10.97
N MET A 315 2.44 -11.81 -12.28
CA MET A 315 1.46 -12.69 -12.96
C MET A 315 1.56 -14.13 -12.45
N ALA A 316 2.77 -14.66 -12.27
CA ALA A 316 2.97 -16.01 -11.72
C ALA A 316 2.53 -16.14 -10.25
N ILE A 317 2.56 -15.04 -9.47
CA ILE A 317 2.05 -15.00 -8.08
C ILE A 317 0.53 -14.88 -8.07
N ALA A 318 -0.07 -14.12 -8.99
CA ALA A 318 -1.51 -13.92 -9.05
C ALA A 318 -2.30 -15.23 -9.26
N GLU A 319 -1.65 -16.24 -9.84
CA GLU A 319 -2.21 -17.60 -9.96
C GLU A 319 -2.19 -18.37 -8.62
N LYS A 320 -1.49 -17.86 -7.61
CA LYS A 320 -1.34 -18.44 -6.27
C LYS A 320 -2.05 -17.57 -5.26
N SER A 321 -2.65 -18.18 -4.24
CA SER A 321 -3.20 -17.42 -3.12
C SER A 321 -2.07 -16.85 -2.26
N LEU A 322 -2.13 -15.54 -1.98
CA LEU A 322 -1.27 -14.93 -0.97
C LEU A 322 -1.62 -15.47 0.42
N PRO A 323 -0.65 -15.53 1.33
CA PRO A 323 -0.93 -15.77 2.73
C PRO A 323 -1.99 -14.80 3.26
N LEU A 324 -2.90 -15.33 4.07
CA LEU A 324 -3.97 -14.55 4.65
C LEU A 324 -3.71 -14.33 6.15
N HIS A 325 -3.65 -13.07 6.56
CA HIS A 325 -3.50 -12.68 7.95
C HIS A 325 -4.89 -12.48 8.57
N VAL A 326 -5.13 -13.15 9.68
CA VAL A 326 -6.40 -13.09 10.42
C VAL A 326 -6.25 -12.13 11.60
N VAL A 327 -7.03 -11.05 11.62
CA VAL A 327 -6.94 -9.99 12.63
C VAL A 327 -8.27 -9.86 13.36
N GLU A 328 -8.23 -9.85 14.69
CA GLU A 328 -9.42 -9.62 15.51
C GLU A 328 -9.79 -8.14 15.54
N LYS A 329 -11.04 -7.83 15.20
CA LYS A 329 -11.55 -6.44 15.13
C LYS A 329 -12.95 -6.33 15.73
N LYS A 330 -13.30 -5.10 16.09
CA LYS A 330 -14.68 -4.71 16.40
C LYS A 330 -15.41 -4.46 15.08
N VAL A 331 -16.43 -5.25 14.80
CA VAL A 331 -17.22 -5.13 13.58
C VAL A 331 -18.68 -4.97 13.96
N PRO A 332 -19.29 -3.80 13.71
CA PRO A 332 -20.74 -3.64 13.84
C PRO A 332 -21.47 -4.56 12.87
N TYR A 333 -22.57 -5.14 13.30
CA TYR A 333 -23.35 -6.07 12.49
C TYR A 333 -24.84 -6.05 12.88
N ILE A 334 -25.66 -6.62 12.02
CA ILE A 334 -27.05 -6.95 12.35
C ILE A 334 -27.20 -8.48 12.52
N ASP A 335 -27.99 -8.88 13.51
CA ASP A 335 -28.29 -10.29 13.74
C ASP A 335 -29.42 -10.81 12.82
N GLU A 336 -29.79 -12.07 12.98
CA GLU A 336 -30.85 -12.73 12.21
C GLU A 336 -32.25 -12.09 12.38
N ASN A 337 -32.44 -11.30 13.43
CA ASN A 337 -33.70 -10.57 13.73
C ASN A 337 -33.67 -9.11 13.22
N GLY A 338 -32.54 -8.69 12.58
CA GLY A 338 -32.34 -7.31 12.13
C GLY A 338 -31.91 -6.34 13.23
N THR A 339 -31.52 -6.83 14.41
CA THR A 339 -31.03 -5.99 15.52
C THR A 339 -29.60 -5.56 15.28
N GLU A 340 -29.33 -4.25 15.38
CA GLU A 340 -27.98 -3.69 15.25
C GLU A 340 -27.18 -3.93 16.52
N HIS A 341 -25.95 -4.44 16.35
CA HIS A 341 -24.96 -4.65 17.40
C HIS A 341 -23.72 -3.79 17.13
N LYS A 342 -23.26 -3.05 18.17
CA LYS A 342 -22.04 -2.23 18.15
C LYS A 342 -21.09 -2.70 19.24
N PRO A 343 -20.26 -3.72 18.97
CA PRO A 343 -19.39 -4.33 19.97
C PRO A 343 -18.33 -3.35 20.50
N GLU A 344 -18.09 -3.38 21.82
CA GLU A 344 -17.04 -2.60 22.47
C GLU A 344 -15.70 -3.35 22.55
N THR A 345 -15.73 -4.68 22.36
CA THR A 345 -14.56 -5.56 22.27
C THR A 345 -14.51 -6.24 20.91
N PRO A 346 -13.35 -6.77 20.47
CA PRO A 346 -13.27 -7.58 19.26
C PRO A 346 -14.31 -8.71 19.26
N ASN A 347 -15.02 -8.86 18.16
CA ASN A 347 -16.10 -9.84 17.99
C ASN A 347 -16.01 -10.58 16.65
N ALA A 348 -15.04 -10.22 15.83
CA ALA A 348 -14.94 -10.76 14.50
C ALA A 348 -13.49 -10.82 13.99
N TYR A 349 -13.28 -11.70 13.02
CA TYR A 349 -12.07 -11.78 12.22
C TYR A 349 -12.24 -10.96 10.94
N LYS A 350 -11.20 -10.20 10.63
CA LYS A 350 -10.95 -9.62 9.32
C LYS A 350 -9.75 -10.30 8.69
N PHE A 351 -9.78 -10.39 7.38
CA PHE A 351 -8.75 -11.04 6.59
C PHE A 351 -7.97 -9.98 5.82
N GLU A 352 -6.65 -10.05 5.90
CA GLU A 352 -5.77 -9.10 5.24
C GLU A 352 -4.63 -9.86 4.53
N THR A 353 -4.35 -9.51 3.28
CA THR A 353 -3.13 -9.89 2.58
C THR A 353 -2.15 -8.73 2.66
N LEU A 354 -0.87 -9.02 2.79
CA LEU A 354 0.14 -7.99 2.95
C LEU A 354 1.12 -7.99 1.77
N ILE A 355 1.53 -6.80 1.34
CA ILE A 355 2.51 -6.66 0.25
C ILE A 355 3.87 -7.30 0.60
N LEU A 356 4.18 -7.40 1.88
CA LEU A 356 5.39 -8.08 2.35
C LEU A 356 5.40 -9.57 1.97
N ASP A 357 4.22 -10.22 1.91
CA ASP A 357 4.11 -11.61 1.46
C ASP A 357 4.46 -11.76 -0.03
N MET A 358 4.17 -10.73 -0.83
CA MET A 358 4.59 -10.70 -2.23
C MET A 358 6.12 -10.68 -2.35
N VAL A 359 6.83 -9.98 -1.45
CA VAL A 359 8.31 -9.99 -1.40
C VAL A 359 8.82 -11.39 -1.11
N TYR A 360 8.20 -12.11 -0.17
CA TYR A 360 8.57 -13.50 0.16
C TYR A 360 8.34 -14.48 -1.00
N MET A 361 7.35 -14.20 -1.85
CA MET A 361 7.03 -15.02 -3.02
C MET A 361 7.95 -14.73 -4.23
N MET A 362 8.79 -13.68 -4.17
CA MET A 362 9.77 -13.40 -5.21
C MET A 362 11.00 -14.32 -5.08
N ASP A 363 11.65 -14.59 -6.20
CA ASP A 363 12.87 -15.43 -6.23
C ASP A 363 14.03 -14.73 -5.50
N ASN A 364 14.13 -13.41 -5.67
CA ASN A 364 15.10 -12.52 -5.04
C ASN A 364 14.59 -11.10 -4.94
N SER A 365 15.17 -10.28 -4.06
CA SER A 365 14.81 -8.88 -3.88
C SER A 365 16.03 -8.07 -3.51
N LEU A 366 16.16 -6.88 -4.09
CA LEU A 366 17.20 -5.92 -3.78
C LEU A 366 16.73 -4.96 -2.66
N PRO A 367 17.26 -5.03 -1.43
CA PRO A 367 17.11 -3.93 -0.48
C PRO A 367 17.98 -2.75 -0.95
N PHE A 368 17.36 -1.63 -1.28
CA PHE A 368 17.99 -0.44 -1.82
C PHE A 368 17.90 0.70 -0.81
N GLU A 369 19.04 1.08 -0.21
CA GLU A 369 19.08 2.14 0.80
C GLU A 369 18.77 3.49 0.18
N VAL A 370 17.90 4.26 0.83
CA VAL A 370 17.63 5.66 0.48
C VAL A 370 17.93 6.58 1.66
N ASP A 371 18.25 7.84 1.36
CA ASP A 371 18.42 8.86 2.37
C ASP A 371 17.07 9.16 3.04
N ARG A 372 16.97 8.82 4.32
CA ARG A 372 15.73 8.98 5.12
C ARG A 372 15.17 10.39 5.04
N GLU A 373 16.02 11.41 5.11
CA GLU A 373 15.58 12.81 5.10
C GLU A 373 15.09 13.28 3.73
N LYS A 374 15.47 12.57 2.66
CA LYS A 374 15.11 12.90 1.28
C LYS A 374 13.93 12.08 0.75
N GLU A 375 13.70 10.89 1.30
CA GLU A 375 12.69 9.97 0.73
C GLU A 375 11.68 9.42 1.76
N PHE A 376 11.78 9.78 3.04
CA PHE A 376 10.88 9.21 4.05
C PHE A 376 10.25 10.29 4.94
N ALA A 377 9.07 10.77 4.54
CA ALA A 377 8.25 11.73 5.28
C ALA A 377 6.80 11.24 5.39
N PRO A 378 6.54 10.21 6.20
CA PRO A 378 5.20 9.64 6.31
C PRO A 378 4.25 10.55 7.07
N VAL A 379 3.01 10.68 6.58
CA VAL A 379 1.90 11.42 7.17
C VAL A 379 0.90 10.41 7.74
N LYS A 380 1.17 9.89 8.94
CA LYS A 380 0.32 8.89 9.61
C LYS A 380 -0.54 9.47 10.72
N ASN A 381 -0.03 10.49 11.41
CA ASN A 381 -0.64 11.08 12.59
C ASN A 381 -0.80 12.60 12.42
N ALA A 382 -1.72 13.22 13.16
CA ALA A 382 -1.86 14.67 13.18
C ALA A 382 -0.63 15.34 13.81
N THR A 383 -0.12 14.79 14.91
CA THR A 383 1.03 15.30 15.68
C THR A 383 1.97 14.16 16.11
N GLY A 384 3.18 14.51 16.54
CA GLY A 384 4.19 13.56 17.03
C GLY A 384 5.00 12.90 15.90
N THR A 385 5.37 11.64 16.08
CA THR A 385 6.15 10.90 15.08
C THR A 385 5.31 10.58 13.85
N ASP A 386 5.92 10.61 12.67
CA ASP A 386 5.24 10.35 11.39
C ASP A 386 4.00 11.23 11.19
N SER A 387 4.12 12.51 11.54
CA SER A 387 3.02 13.45 11.58
C SER A 387 3.02 14.44 10.42
N VAL A 388 1.92 15.17 10.29
CA VAL A 388 1.80 16.32 9.37
C VAL A 388 2.94 17.33 9.61
N GLU A 389 3.29 17.61 10.89
CA GLU A 389 4.34 18.57 11.25
C GLU A 389 5.72 18.10 10.83
N THR A 390 6.07 16.82 11.12
CA THR A 390 7.37 16.26 10.73
C THR A 390 7.51 16.15 9.22
N ALA A 391 6.44 15.81 8.51
CA ALA A 391 6.43 15.77 7.06
C ALA A 391 6.62 17.16 6.43
N ARG A 392 5.94 18.19 6.96
CA ARG A 392 6.12 19.58 6.52
C ARG A 392 7.56 20.06 6.68
N ALA A 393 8.17 19.80 7.84
CA ALA A 393 9.58 20.16 8.08
C ALA A 393 10.53 19.50 7.08
N LEU A 394 10.30 18.23 6.75
CA LEU A 394 11.10 17.53 5.75
C LEU A 394 10.84 18.03 4.32
N LEU A 395 9.60 18.35 3.96
CA LEU A 395 9.27 18.96 2.66
C LEU A 395 10.04 20.28 2.49
N GLU A 396 9.98 21.17 3.49
CA GLU A 396 10.69 22.46 3.48
C GLU A 396 12.21 22.29 3.41
N LYS A 397 12.77 21.33 4.16
CA LYS A 397 14.19 20.98 4.10
C LYS A 397 14.61 20.52 2.69
N ASN A 398 13.72 19.89 1.97
CA ASN A 398 13.93 19.44 0.59
C ASN A 398 13.51 20.48 -0.48
N GLY A 399 13.27 21.74 -0.07
CA GLY A 399 12.97 22.84 -1.00
C GLY A 399 11.55 22.81 -1.58
N ILE A 400 10.64 22.06 -0.96
CA ILE A 400 9.24 22.02 -1.38
C ILE A 400 8.47 23.08 -0.58
N GLU A 401 7.87 24.02 -1.30
CA GLU A 401 7.18 25.15 -0.69
C GLU A 401 5.85 24.73 -0.06
N THR A 402 5.74 24.89 1.25
CA THR A 402 4.49 24.69 2.01
C THR A 402 3.84 26.02 2.40
N VAL A 403 4.49 27.17 2.13
CA VAL A 403 4.08 28.51 2.47
C VAL A 403 3.95 29.37 1.22
N SER A 404 2.86 30.14 1.12
CA SER A 404 2.72 31.20 0.12
C SER A 404 3.32 32.49 0.65
N TYR A 405 4.28 33.05 -0.06
CA TYR A 405 4.90 34.34 0.32
C TYR A 405 4.09 35.57 -0.11
N THR A 406 2.92 35.40 -0.73
CA THR A 406 2.09 36.50 -1.23
C THR A 406 1.43 37.36 -0.13
N HIS A 407 1.59 37.03 1.14
CA HIS A 407 1.05 37.77 2.28
C HIS A 407 2.09 38.42 3.19
N LEU A 408 3.38 38.41 2.85
CA LEU A 408 4.42 39.14 3.56
C LEU A 408 4.67 40.49 2.89
N THR A 409 3.64 41.33 2.80
CA THR A 409 3.89 42.79 2.71
C THR A 409 4.28 43.25 4.10
N LEU A 410 5.56 43.51 4.31
CA LEU A 410 6.04 44.27 5.47
C LEU A 410 5.26 45.58 5.52
N PRO A 411 4.73 45.99 6.68
CA PRO A 411 4.20 47.33 6.82
C PRO A 411 5.35 48.32 6.61
N THR A 412 5.35 48.99 5.48
CA THR A 412 6.17 50.18 5.27
C THR A 412 5.73 51.22 6.28
N LYS A 413 6.44 51.34 7.39
CA LYS A 413 6.40 52.58 8.20
C LYS A 413 7.01 53.69 7.36
N LEU A 414 6.16 54.50 6.78
CA LEU A 414 6.49 55.87 6.43
C LEU A 414 6.39 56.69 7.72
N GLU A 415 7.49 57.00 8.35
CA GLU A 415 7.57 58.12 9.27
C GLU A 415 7.97 59.35 8.46
N VAL A 416 7.09 60.33 8.51
CA VAL A 416 7.37 61.74 8.20
C VAL A 416 7.69 62.44 9.51
#